data_423bd2575474eb08a5e98e2d14cefa9c
#
_entry.id   423bd2575474eb08a5e98e2d14cefa9c
#
_cell.length_a   1.000
_cell.length_b   1.000
_cell.length_c   1.000
_cell.angle_alpha   90.00
_cell.angle_beta   90.00
_cell.angle_gamma   90.00
#
_symmetry.space_group_name_H-M   'P 1'
#
loop_
_entity.id
_entity.type
_entity.pdbx_description
1 polymer ?
#
loop_
_entity_poly.entity_id
_entity_poly.type
_entity_poly.pdbx_seq_one_letter_code
_entity_poly.pdbx_strand_id
1 'polypeptide(L)'
;MKFNIFKMKIAVVGATGLVGAKMLEVLAERNFPITELILVASEKSVGKEITYKNNLYKVVSMDEAIALKPQIALFSAGGNTSLDWAPKFAEAGITVIDNSSAWRMDESKKLVVPEINAHLLSKSDKIIANPNCSTIQMVVALNPLHKKYKVKRVVVSTYQSVTGTGVKAVEQLMNERAGIDGEMAYKYKIDLNVIPQIDVFTDNGYTKEEMKMVNETKKIMGDDNIKLTATTVRIPVIGGHSESVNIEFENEFELNEVFELMKSTEGIILEDDVINSIYPMPMHAHNKDAVFVGRIRRDESQDKTLNMWIVSDNLRKGSATNAVQIAEYLLAQNLV
;
A
#
# COMPACT_ATOMS: atom_id res chain seq x y z
N MET A 1 16.35 -16.18 26.24
CA MET A 1 14.88 -16.34 26.21
C MET A 1 14.54 -17.37 25.14
N LYS A 2 13.91 -18.48 25.49
CA LYS A 2 13.40 -19.43 24.50
C LYS A 2 12.19 -18.75 23.85
N PHE A 3 12.32 -18.32 22.61
CA PHE A 3 11.17 -17.95 21.81
C PHE A 3 10.27 -19.19 21.71
N ASN A 4 9.09 -19.11 22.30
CA ASN A 4 8.02 -20.04 21.94
C ASN A 4 7.83 -19.87 20.43
N ILE A 5 8.17 -20.88 19.66
CA ILE A 5 7.90 -20.90 18.22
C ILE A 5 6.39 -20.99 18.10
N PHE A 6 5.72 -19.83 18.05
CA PHE A 6 4.30 -19.81 17.77
C PHE A 6 4.09 -20.47 16.41
N LYS A 7 3.32 -21.53 16.40
CA LYS A 7 2.94 -22.18 15.14
C LYS A 7 1.97 -21.26 14.42
N MET A 8 2.46 -20.54 13.38
CA MET A 8 1.66 -19.60 12.62
C MET A 8 1.21 -20.23 11.30
N LYS A 9 -0.08 -20.49 11.18
CA LYS A 9 -0.71 -20.80 9.90
C LYS A 9 -1.16 -19.49 9.26
N ILE A 10 -0.75 -19.25 8.03
CA ILE A 10 -1.13 -18.07 7.27
C ILE A 10 -1.74 -18.46 5.93
N ALA A 11 -2.84 -17.80 5.56
CA ALA A 11 -3.41 -17.92 4.23
C ALA A 11 -3.06 -16.67 3.39
N VAL A 12 -2.77 -16.85 2.11
CA VAL A 12 -2.64 -15.79 1.11
C VAL A 12 -3.74 -15.99 0.08
N VAL A 13 -4.73 -15.11 0.11
CA VAL A 13 -5.90 -15.13 -0.78
C VAL A 13 -5.65 -14.21 -1.97
N GLY A 14 -5.77 -14.75 -3.17
CA GLY A 14 -5.32 -14.11 -4.41
C GLY A 14 -3.85 -14.38 -4.72
N ALA A 15 -3.32 -15.52 -4.27
CA ALA A 15 -1.91 -15.90 -4.37
C ALA A 15 -1.36 -15.93 -5.81
N THR A 16 -2.21 -16.07 -6.82
CA THR A 16 -1.83 -16.07 -8.26
C THR A 16 -1.74 -14.68 -8.88
N GLY A 17 -2.11 -13.63 -8.15
CA GLY A 17 -2.05 -12.23 -8.61
C GLY A 17 -0.71 -11.56 -8.30
N LEU A 18 -0.45 -10.39 -8.88
CA LEU A 18 0.80 -9.63 -8.66
C LEU A 18 1.05 -9.34 -7.17
N VAL A 19 0.04 -8.85 -6.47
CA VAL A 19 0.16 -8.52 -5.04
C VAL A 19 0.29 -9.78 -4.18
N GLY A 20 -0.47 -10.85 -4.49
CA GLY A 20 -0.35 -12.12 -3.79
C GLY A 20 1.05 -12.74 -3.91
N ALA A 21 1.61 -12.72 -5.13
CA ALA A 21 2.98 -13.16 -5.36
C ALA A 21 3.99 -12.29 -4.58
N LYS A 22 3.78 -10.97 -4.55
CA LYS A 22 4.62 -10.04 -3.77
C LYS A 22 4.49 -10.27 -2.26
N MET A 23 3.29 -10.60 -1.75
CA MET A 23 3.11 -11.01 -0.35
C MET A 23 3.95 -12.24 0.02
N LEU A 24 3.99 -13.25 -0.86
CA LEU A 24 4.82 -14.43 -0.65
C LEU A 24 6.31 -14.09 -0.62
N GLU A 25 6.77 -13.24 -1.54
CA GLU A 25 8.14 -12.75 -1.57
C GLU A 25 8.51 -12.01 -0.27
N VAL A 26 7.69 -11.05 0.15
CA VAL A 26 7.89 -10.27 1.37
C VAL A 26 7.86 -11.13 2.63
N LEU A 27 6.92 -12.09 2.74
CA LEU A 27 6.88 -13.05 3.85
C LEU A 27 8.18 -13.88 3.93
N ALA A 28 8.75 -14.24 2.78
CA ALA A 28 10.00 -15.00 2.71
C ALA A 28 11.20 -14.16 3.15
N GLU A 29 11.34 -12.95 2.59
CA GLU A 29 12.45 -12.01 2.87
C GLU A 29 12.48 -11.57 4.32
N ARG A 30 11.31 -11.27 4.90
CA ARG A 30 11.15 -10.85 6.29
C ARG A 30 11.21 -12.02 7.29
N ASN A 31 11.41 -13.25 6.80
CA ASN A 31 11.45 -14.46 7.64
C ASN A 31 10.24 -14.58 8.57
N PHE A 32 9.04 -14.23 8.06
CA PHE A 32 7.81 -14.38 8.84
C PHE A 32 7.68 -15.82 9.34
N PRO A 33 7.33 -16.08 10.63
CA PRO A 33 7.42 -17.40 11.26
C PRO A 33 6.27 -18.33 10.83
N ILE A 34 6.23 -18.71 9.57
CA ILE A 34 5.21 -19.58 8.99
C ILE A 34 5.51 -21.03 9.32
N THR A 35 4.55 -21.74 9.90
CA THR A 35 4.58 -23.19 10.09
C THR A 35 3.72 -23.91 9.05
N GLU A 36 2.68 -23.27 8.55
CA GLU A 36 1.83 -23.79 7.49
C GLU A 36 1.37 -22.63 6.60
N LEU A 37 1.64 -22.73 5.31
CA LEU A 37 1.23 -21.77 4.29
C LEU A 37 0.06 -22.33 3.48
N ILE A 38 -1.03 -21.57 3.39
CA ILE A 38 -2.24 -21.91 2.64
C ILE A 38 -2.39 -20.92 1.51
N LEU A 39 -2.32 -21.40 0.26
CA LEU A 39 -2.46 -20.57 -0.93
C LEU A 39 -3.87 -20.71 -1.48
N VAL A 40 -4.54 -19.56 -1.62
CA VAL A 40 -5.94 -19.50 -2.07
C VAL A 40 -6.05 -18.62 -3.30
N ALA A 41 -6.81 -19.06 -4.28
CA ALA A 41 -7.16 -18.28 -5.45
C ALA A 41 -8.57 -18.62 -5.96
N SER A 42 -8.96 -18.07 -7.12
CA SER A 42 -10.25 -18.38 -7.75
C SER A 42 -10.37 -19.87 -8.09
N GLU A 43 -11.59 -20.38 -8.18
CA GLU A 43 -11.91 -21.78 -8.56
C GLU A 43 -11.14 -22.25 -9.81
N LYS A 44 -10.91 -21.37 -10.78
CA LYS A 44 -10.12 -21.69 -12.00
C LYS A 44 -8.65 -21.97 -11.71
N SER A 45 -8.16 -21.62 -10.54
CA SER A 45 -6.77 -21.79 -10.13
C SER A 45 -6.58 -22.86 -9.05
N VAL A 46 -7.66 -23.41 -8.50
CA VAL A 46 -7.59 -24.53 -7.54
C VAL A 46 -6.84 -25.69 -8.17
N GLY A 47 -5.93 -26.27 -7.40
CA GLY A 47 -5.06 -27.36 -7.84
C GLY A 47 -3.78 -26.93 -8.54
N LYS A 48 -3.61 -25.67 -8.95
CA LYS A 48 -2.34 -25.16 -9.44
C LYS A 48 -1.29 -25.18 -8.33
N GLU A 49 -0.03 -25.35 -8.71
CA GLU A 49 1.09 -25.34 -7.78
C GLU A 49 1.86 -24.02 -7.88
N ILE A 50 2.24 -23.50 -6.72
CA ILE A 50 3.08 -22.29 -6.58
C ILE A 50 4.28 -22.67 -5.72
N THR A 51 5.48 -22.26 -6.16
CA THR A 51 6.71 -22.47 -5.40
C THR A 51 6.89 -21.36 -4.35
N TYR A 52 7.12 -21.74 -3.09
CA TYR A 52 7.51 -20.87 -2.01
C TYR A 52 8.66 -21.49 -1.20
N LYS A 53 9.79 -20.77 -1.05
CA LYS A 53 11.00 -21.28 -0.35
C LYS A 53 11.39 -22.71 -0.79
N ASN A 54 11.44 -22.93 -2.09
CA ASN A 54 11.79 -24.23 -2.73
C ASN A 54 10.80 -25.38 -2.48
N ASN A 55 9.63 -25.13 -1.90
CA ASN A 55 8.57 -26.12 -1.74
C ASN A 55 7.39 -25.79 -2.65
N LEU A 56 6.72 -26.83 -3.15
CA LEU A 56 5.49 -26.69 -3.94
C LEU A 56 4.29 -26.68 -3.01
N TYR A 57 3.43 -25.70 -3.20
CA TYR A 57 2.17 -25.54 -2.48
C TYR A 57 1.02 -25.54 -3.47
N LYS A 58 0.03 -26.38 -3.20
CA LYS A 58 -1.17 -26.48 -4.01
C LYS A 58 -2.16 -25.39 -3.61
N VAL A 59 -2.70 -24.71 -4.60
CA VAL A 59 -3.76 -23.72 -4.40
C VAL A 59 -5.05 -24.44 -4.01
N VAL A 60 -5.69 -23.98 -2.95
CA VAL A 60 -6.95 -24.50 -2.42
C VAL A 60 -8.10 -23.51 -2.60
N SER A 61 -9.33 -23.97 -2.36
CA SER A 61 -10.53 -23.12 -2.35
C SER A 61 -10.64 -22.28 -1.07
N MET A 62 -11.58 -21.33 -1.06
CA MET A 62 -11.88 -20.50 0.12
C MET A 62 -12.42 -21.34 1.28
N ASP A 63 -13.32 -22.30 0.98
CA ASP A 63 -13.91 -23.18 2.00
C ASP A 63 -12.86 -24.08 2.64
N GLU A 64 -11.97 -24.67 1.82
CA GLU A 64 -10.84 -25.46 2.32
C GLU A 64 -9.91 -24.61 3.20
N ALA A 65 -9.62 -23.38 2.80
CA ALA A 65 -8.78 -22.48 3.59
C ALA A 65 -9.40 -22.17 4.96
N ILE A 66 -10.71 -21.92 5.04
CA ILE A 66 -11.43 -21.72 6.31
C ILE A 66 -11.35 -22.98 7.17
N ALA A 67 -11.55 -24.18 6.57
CA ALA A 67 -11.49 -25.47 7.27
C ALA A 67 -10.09 -25.75 7.87
N LEU A 68 -9.03 -25.27 7.23
CA LEU A 68 -7.65 -25.37 7.71
C LEU A 68 -7.32 -24.42 8.86
N LYS A 69 -8.20 -23.45 9.16
CA LYS A 69 -8.12 -22.51 10.31
C LYS A 69 -6.76 -21.80 10.42
N PRO A 70 -6.33 -21.01 9.42
CA PRO A 70 -5.19 -20.14 9.61
C PRO A 70 -5.48 -19.09 10.70
N GLN A 71 -4.45 -18.60 11.37
CA GLN A 71 -4.61 -17.49 12.31
C GLN A 71 -4.79 -16.15 11.59
N ILE A 72 -4.09 -15.98 10.46
CA ILE A 72 -4.13 -14.76 9.63
C ILE A 72 -4.41 -15.15 8.18
N ALA A 73 -5.21 -14.33 7.50
CA ALA A 73 -5.43 -14.39 6.06
C ALA A 73 -5.13 -13.04 5.42
N LEU A 74 -4.13 -13.00 4.52
CA LEU A 74 -3.79 -11.83 3.71
C LEU A 74 -4.64 -11.85 2.44
N PHE A 75 -5.56 -10.90 2.28
CA PHE A 75 -6.47 -10.84 1.14
C PHE A 75 -5.99 -9.87 0.07
N SER A 76 -5.91 -10.36 -1.17
CA SER A 76 -5.64 -9.59 -2.38
C SER A 76 -6.44 -10.13 -3.57
N ALA A 77 -7.75 -10.30 -3.41
CA ALA A 77 -8.64 -10.92 -4.40
C ALA A 77 -9.75 -9.98 -4.91
N GLY A 78 -9.64 -8.67 -4.64
CA GLY A 78 -10.60 -7.64 -5.04
C GLY A 78 -11.76 -7.46 -4.05
N GLY A 79 -12.46 -6.32 -4.20
CA GLY A 79 -13.47 -5.87 -3.24
C GLY A 79 -14.66 -6.81 -3.08
N ASN A 80 -15.25 -7.28 -4.18
CA ASN A 80 -16.41 -8.17 -4.13
C ASN A 80 -16.07 -9.49 -3.41
N THR A 81 -14.94 -10.09 -3.75
CA THR A 81 -14.46 -11.31 -3.07
C THR A 81 -14.23 -11.05 -1.59
N SER A 82 -13.70 -9.90 -1.23
CA SER A 82 -13.48 -9.53 0.18
C SER A 82 -14.81 -9.34 0.93
N LEU A 83 -15.79 -8.68 0.33
CA LEU A 83 -17.12 -8.51 0.94
C LEU A 83 -17.80 -9.85 1.19
N ASP A 84 -17.66 -10.81 0.27
CA ASP A 84 -18.30 -12.12 0.38
C ASP A 84 -17.58 -13.05 1.38
N TRP A 85 -16.26 -12.97 1.50
CA TRP A 85 -15.47 -13.98 2.19
C TRP A 85 -14.80 -13.50 3.48
N ALA A 86 -14.38 -12.23 3.60
CA ALA A 86 -13.73 -11.77 4.81
C ALA A 86 -14.60 -11.95 6.07
N PRO A 87 -15.93 -11.71 6.03
CA PRO A 87 -16.80 -12.00 7.17
C PRO A 87 -16.80 -13.48 7.57
N LYS A 88 -16.82 -14.41 6.61
CA LYS A 88 -16.81 -15.85 6.87
C LYS A 88 -15.50 -16.31 7.53
N PHE A 89 -14.37 -15.75 7.08
CA PHE A 89 -13.08 -15.97 7.73
C PHE A 89 -13.08 -15.42 9.16
N ALA A 90 -13.59 -14.21 9.36
CA ALA A 90 -13.69 -13.58 10.67
C ALA A 90 -14.58 -14.38 11.64
N GLU A 91 -15.74 -14.86 11.19
CA GLU A 91 -16.64 -15.74 11.94
C GLU A 91 -15.99 -17.06 12.35
N ALA A 92 -15.10 -17.59 11.50
CA ALA A 92 -14.28 -18.76 11.82
C ALA A 92 -13.10 -18.47 12.78
N GLY A 93 -12.99 -17.21 13.26
CA GLY A 93 -11.96 -16.76 14.20
C GLY A 93 -10.64 -16.31 13.53
N ILE A 94 -10.59 -16.30 12.20
CA ILE A 94 -9.41 -15.95 11.41
C ILE A 94 -9.32 -14.42 11.30
N THR A 95 -8.15 -13.84 11.55
CA THR A 95 -7.93 -12.41 11.34
C THR A 95 -7.58 -12.14 9.88
N VAL A 96 -8.38 -11.33 9.20
CA VAL A 96 -8.22 -10.94 7.79
C VAL A 96 -7.51 -9.58 7.72
N ILE A 97 -6.47 -9.49 6.89
CA ILE A 97 -5.83 -8.24 6.49
C ILE A 97 -6.12 -8.05 5.01
N ASP A 98 -6.95 -7.08 4.68
CA ASP A 98 -7.52 -6.91 3.35
C ASP A 98 -6.95 -5.73 2.58
N ASN A 99 -6.37 -6.01 1.40
CA ASN A 99 -5.83 -4.98 0.51
C ASN A 99 -6.88 -4.29 -0.38
N SER A 100 -8.09 -4.80 -0.43
CA SER A 100 -9.13 -4.18 -1.24
C SER A 100 -9.64 -2.88 -0.63
N SER A 101 -10.45 -2.14 -1.37
CA SER A 101 -11.10 -0.93 -0.83
C SER A 101 -12.38 -1.22 -0.04
N ALA A 102 -12.79 -2.48 0.10
CA ALA A 102 -14.09 -2.87 0.64
C ALA A 102 -14.34 -2.36 2.06
N TRP A 103 -13.33 -2.41 2.92
CA TRP A 103 -13.46 -2.12 4.35
C TRP A 103 -12.80 -0.82 4.80
N ARG A 104 -12.12 -0.12 3.90
CA ARG A 104 -11.28 1.03 4.27
C ARG A 104 -12.08 2.15 4.92
N MET A 105 -13.30 2.42 4.43
CA MET A 105 -14.15 3.48 4.96
C MET A 105 -15.26 2.98 5.88
N ASP A 106 -15.31 1.68 6.20
CA ASP A 106 -16.15 1.14 7.26
C ASP A 106 -15.65 1.63 8.62
N GLU A 107 -16.47 2.36 9.37
CA GLU A 107 -16.10 2.95 10.67
C GLU A 107 -15.74 1.90 11.72
N SER A 108 -16.34 0.69 11.62
CA SER A 108 -16.05 -0.42 12.53
C SER A 108 -14.75 -1.14 12.24
N LYS A 109 -14.09 -0.86 11.10
CA LYS A 109 -12.85 -1.51 10.68
C LYS A 109 -11.67 -0.54 10.78
N LYS A 110 -10.55 -1.05 11.28
CA LYS A 110 -9.31 -0.27 11.35
C LYS A 110 -8.63 -0.24 9.99
N LEU A 111 -8.22 0.97 9.57
CA LEU A 111 -7.41 1.22 8.38
C LEU A 111 -5.99 1.52 8.84
N VAL A 112 -5.03 0.62 8.54
CA VAL A 112 -3.77 0.58 9.30
C VAL A 112 -2.54 0.79 8.43
N VAL A 113 -1.72 1.74 8.84
CA VAL A 113 -0.31 1.87 8.47
C VAL A 113 0.51 1.67 9.75
N PRO A 114 1.32 0.60 9.86
CA PRO A 114 1.92 0.19 11.13
C PRO A 114 2.71 1.29 11.83
N GLU A 115 3.46 2.10 11.11
CA GLU A 115 4.28 3.19 11.62
C GLU A 115 3.45 4.33 12.24
N ILE A 116 2.14 4.34 11.99
CA ILE A 116 1.26 5.45 12.39
C ILE A 116 0.29 5.04 13.48
N ASN A 117 -0.52 4.00 13.22
CA ASN A 117 -1.71 3.71 14.00
C ASN A 117 -1.95 2.23 14.34
N ALA A 118 -0.95 1.33 14.19
CA ALA A 118 -1.12 -0.08 14.57
C ALA A 118 -1.45 -0.27 16.07
N HIS A 119 -1.07 0.70 16.92
CA HIS A 119 -1.40 0.70 18.35
C HIS A 119 -2.91 0.73 18.64
N LEU A 120 -3.75 1.04 17.66
CA LEU A 120 -5.22 1.00 17.75
C LEU A 120 -5.79 -0.41 17.58
N LEU A 121 -4.97 -1.39 17.18
CA LEU A 121 -5.41 -2.76 16.97
C LEU A 121 -5.62 -3.52 18.27
N SER A 122 -6.61 -4.38 18.29
CA SER A 122 -6.98 -5.26 19.39
C SER A 122 -7.31 -6.67 18.90
N LYS A 123 -7.46 -7.63 19.80
CA LYS A 123 -7.86 -9.02 19.47
C LYS A 123 -9.24 -9.14 18.81
N SER A 124 -10.10 -8.15 19.04
CA SER A 124 -11.45 -8.12 18.47
C SER A 124 -11.48 -7.69 17.00
N ASP A 125 -10.39 -7.08 16.50
CA ASP A 125 -10.30 -6.64 15.12
C ASP A 125 -10.03 -7.83 14.20
N LYS A 126 -11.10 -8.44 13.67
CA LYS A 126 -11.01 -9.63 12.79
C LYS A 126 -10.95 -9.29 11.31
N ILE A 127 -11.28 -8.08 10.92
CA ILE A 127 -11.09 -7.56 9.56
C ILE A 127 -10.35 -6.23 9.68
N ILE A 128 -9.13 -6.17 9.14
CA ILE A 128 -8.23 -5.01 9.17
C ILE A 128 -8.01 -4.58 7.73
N ALA A 129 -8.27 -3.32 7.42
CA ALA A 129 -8.08 -2.77 6.09
C ALA A 129 -6.64 -2.28 5.88
N ASN A 130 -6.06 -2.69 4.77
CA ASN A 130 -4.79 -2.18 4.26
C ASN A 130 -5.08 -1.02 3.30
N PRO A 131 -4.46 0.17 3.48
CA PRO A 131 -4.82 1.36 2.73
C PRO A 131 -4.45 1.31 1.24
N ASN A 132 -4.86 2.34 0.52
CA ASN A 132 -4.43 2.62 -0.86
C ASN A 132 -2.91 2.85 -0.93
N CYS A 133 -2.29 2.38 -2.01
CA CYS A 133 -0.83 2.41 -2.18
C CYS A 133 -0.25 3.83 -2.13
N SER A 134 -0.88 4.78 -2.81
CA SER A 134 -0.46 6.17 -2.79
C SER A 134 -0.70 6.79 -1.41
N THR A 135 -1.83 6.48 -0.76
CA THR A 135 -2.10 6.95 0.60
C THR A 135 -1.03 6.47 1.58
N ILE A 136 -0.63 5.19 1.54
CA ILE A 136 0.36 4.64 2.47
C ILE A 136 1.68 5.44 2.40
N GLN A 137 2.25 5.60 1.21
CA GLN A 137 3.54 6.29 1.07
C GLN A 137 3.46 7.75 1.50
N MET A 138 2.36 8.44 1.17
CA MET A 138 2.16 9.83 1.55
C MET A 138 2.04 9.99 3.07
N VAL A 139 1.20 9.21 3.74
CA VAL A 139 0.98 9.37 5.19
C VAL A 139 2.19 8.97 6.02
N VAL A 140 3.04 8.06 5.55
CA VAL A 140 4.32 7.73 6.22
C VAL A 140 5.22 8.98 6.27
N ALA A 141 5.28 9.76 5.19
CA ALA A 141 6.04 11.02 5.16
C ALA A 141 5.33 12.16 5.90
N LEU A 142 3.98 12.23 5.83
CA LEU A 142 3.21 13.29 6.48
C LEU A 142 3.14 13.17 8.00
N ASN A 143 3.06 11.95 8.53
CA ASN A 143 2.82 11.73 9.97
C ASN A 143 3.85 12.40 10.90
N PRO A 144 5.18 12.26 10.71
CA PRO A 144 6.14 12.96 11.54
C PRO A 144 6.01 14.50 11.45
N LEU A 145 5.72 15.02 10.26
CA LEU A 145 5.50 16.44 10.04
C LEU A 145 4.21 16.91 10.73
N HIS A 146 3.13 16.14 10.64
CA HIS A 146 1.87 16.44 11.30
C HIS A 146 2.01 16.48 12.83
N LYS A 147 2.72 15.52 13.41
CA LYS A 147 2.99 15.48 14.85
C LYS A 147 3.74 16.72 15.33
N LYS A 148 4.67 17.25 14.53
CA LYS A 148 5.51 18.38 14.93
C LYS A 148 4.94 19.73 14.55
N TYR A 149 4.42 19.86 13.33
CA TYR A 149 4.06 21.17 12.75
C TYR A 149 2.56 21.35 12.49
N LYS A 150 1.75 20.29 12.61
CA LYS A 150 0.31 20.27 12.31
C LYS A 150 0.01 20.57 10.85
N VAL A 151 -0.17 19.52 10.07
CA VAL A 151 -0.61 19.62 8.67
C VAL A 151 -2.01 20.23 8.63
N LYS A 152 -2.17 21.31 7.90
CA LYS A 152 -3.42 22.02 7.68
C LYS A 152 -4.02 21.70 6.32
N ARG A 153 -3.18 21.68 5.27
CA ARG A 153 -3.61 21.44 3.89
C ARG A 153 -2.55 20.67 3.11
N VAL A 154 -3.01 19.77 2.24
CA VAL A 154 -2.17 19.02 1.31
C VAL A 154 -2.71 19.14 -0.10
N VAL A 155 -1.86 19.48 -1.04
CA VAL A 155 -2.09 19.33 -2.48
C VAL A 155 -1.15 18.27 -2.99
N VAL A 156 -1.69 17.22 -3.60
CA VAL A 156 -0.88 16.13 -4.11
C VAL A 156 -1.21 15.81 -5.57
N SER A 157 -0.18 15.67 -6.39
CA SER A 157 -0.27 15.06 -7.70
C SER A 157 0.50 13.76 -7.69
N THR A 158 -0.15 12.65 -8.06
CA THR A 158 0.50 11.34 -8.10
C THR A 158 0.88 10.95 -9.52
N TYR A 159 1.98 10.24 -9.67
CA TYR A 159 2.50 9.68 -10.90
C TYR A 159 2.62 8.18 -10.71
N GLN A 160 1.55 7.46 -11.08
CA GLN A 160 1.39 6.05 -10.68
C GLN A 160 1.80 5.07 -11.78
N SER A 161 2.59 4.09 -11.40
CA SER A 161 2.98 2.93 -12.22
C SER A 161 1.76 2.14 -12.71
N VAL A 162 1.88 1.55 -13.91
CA VAL A 162 0.87 0.65 -14.48
C VAL A 162 0.63 -0.61 -13.63
N THR A 163 1.59 -1.01 -12.80
CA THR A 163 1.47 -2.17 -11.89
C THR A 163 0.33 -2.05 -10.90
N GLY A 164 -0.08 -0.80 -10.56
CA GLY A 164 -1.25 -0.54 -9.71
C GLY A 164 -2.59 -0.99 -10.31
N THR A 165 -2.68 -1.10 -11.63
CA THR A 165 -3.85 -1.64 -12.33
C THR A 165 -3.80 -3.16 -12.47
N GLY A 166 -2.61 -3.77 -12.39
CA GLY A 166 -2.41 -5.21 -12.49
C GLY A 166 -1.76 -5.67 -13.78
N VAL A 167 -1.76 -7.01 -13.99
CA VAL A 167 -1.03 -7.68 -15.09
C VAL A 167 -1.42 -7.13 -16.45
N LYS A 168 -2.72 -6.97 -16.74
CA LYS A 168 -3.20 -6.49 -18.03
C LYS A 168 -2.65 -5.12 -18.44
N ALA A 169 -2.46 -4.22 -17.49
CA ALA A 169 -1.91 -2.90 -17.79
C ALA A 169 -0.39 -2.95 -18.03
N VAL A 170 0.31 -3.86 -17.37
CA VAL A 170 1.73 -4.13 -17.66
C VAL A 170 1.86 -4.72 -19.06
N GLU A 171 1.03 -5.70 -19.42
CA GLU A 171 0.99 -6.30 -20.76
C GLU A 171 0.67 -5.26 -21.83
N GLN A 172 -0.32 -4.41 -21.61
CA GLN A 172 -0.62 -3.30 -22.52
C GLN A 172 0.62 -2.43 -22.77
N LEU A 173 1.27 -1.94 -21.71
CA LEU A 173 2.46 -1.10 -21.84
C LEU A 173 3.59 -1.82 -22.62
N MET A 174 3.83 -3.09 -22.33
CA MET A 174 4.88 -3.85 -23.00
C MET A 174 4.56 -4.14 -24.46
N ASN A 175 3.29 -4.44 -24.79
CA ASN A 175 2.83 -4.62 -26.15
C ASN A 175 2.94 -3.33 -26.96
N GLU A 176 2.49 -2.20 -26.40
CA GLU A 176 2.60 -0.88 -27.06
C GLU A 176 4.07 -0.53 -27.37
N ARG A 177 5.00 -0.77 -26.45
CA ARG A 177 6.45 -0.58 -26.66
C ARG A 177 7.03 -1.48 -27.75
N ALA A 178 6.51 -2.69 -27.86
CA ALA A 178 6.92 -3.66 -28.88
C ALA A 178 6.23 -3.45 -30.23
N GLY A 179 5.29 -2.50 -30.35
CA GLY A 179 4.46 -2.30 -31.54
C GLY A 179 3.48 -3.45 -31.81
N ILE A 180 3.07 -4.16 -30.77
CA ILE A 180 2.14 -5.31 -30.83
C ILE A 180 0.75 -4.85 -30.41
N ASP A 181 -0.26 -5.15 -31.22
CA ASP A 181 -1.66 -4.95 -30.83
C ASP A 181 -2.05 -6.00 -29.76
N GLY A 182 -2.74 -5.53 -28.72
CA GLY A 182 -3.15 -6.37 -27.60
C GLY A 182 -4.37 -5.85 -26.85
N GLU A 183 -4.75 -6.55 -25.80
CA GLU A 183 -5.85 -6.13 -24.92
C GLU A 183 -5.49 -4.81 -24.22
N MET A 184 -6.43 -3.86 -24.23
CA MET A 184 -6.27 -2.54 -23.61
C MET A 184 -6.88 -2.56 -22.20
N ALA A 185 -6.05 -2.32 -21.18
CA ALA A 185 -6.50 -2.09 -19.81
C ALA A 185 -7.00 -0.65 -19.60
N TYR A 186 -6.48 0.29 -20.37
CA TYR A 186 -6.86 1.70 -20.37
C TYR A 186 -7.60 2.03 -21.67
N LYS A 187 -8.42 3.08 -21.62
CA LYS A 187 -9.12 3.59 -22.83
C LYS A 187 -8.17 4.13 -23.89
N TYR A 188 -7.02 4.64 -23.48
CA TYR A 188 -6.01 5.25 -24.32
C TYR A 188 -4.69 4.51 -24.22
N LYS A 189 -3.84 4.66 -25.24
CA LYS A 189 -2.45 4.19 -25.16
C LYS A 189 -1.75 4.85 -23.97
N ILE A 190 -0.95 4.05 -23.28
CA ILE A 190 -0.21 4.52 -22.10
C ILE A 190 1.27 4.78 -22.42
N ASP A 191 1.87 4.05 -23.35
CA ASP A 191 3.27 4.30 -23.72
C ASP A 191 3.41 5.68 -24.36
N LEU A 192 4.44 6.42 -23.96
CA LEU A 192 4.69 7.81 -24.35
C LEU A 192 3.54 8.77 -23.98
N ASN A 193 2.72 8.43 -23.00
CA ASN A 193 1.54 9.21 -22.63
C ASN A 193 1.39 9.29 -21.10
N VAL A 194 0.55 10.21 -20.62
CA VAL A 194 0.10 10.32 -19.24
C VAL A 194 -1.43 10.40 -19.22
N ILE A 195 -2.07 9.64 -18.33
CA ILE A 195 -3.53 9.56 -18.26
C ILE A 195 -3.97 10.12 -16.90
N PRO A 196 -4.58 11.34 -16.84
CA PRO A 196 -5.01 11.98 -15.61
C PRO A 196 -6.36 11.43 -15.13
N GLN A 197 -6.46 10.12 -15.07
CA GLN A 197 -7.62 9.40 -14.58
C GLN A 197 -7.19 8.03 -14.04
N ILE A 198 -7.41 7.80 -12.75
CA ILE A 198 -7.28 6.49 -12.13
C ILE A 198 -8.60 6.17 -11.44
N ASP A 199 -9.18 4.99 -11.77
CA ASP A 199 -10.53 4.60 -11.37
C ASP A 199 -11.62 5.46 -12.06
N VAL A 200 -12.88 5.31 -11.66
CA VAL A 200 -14.03 6.00 -12.24
C VAL A 200 -14.25 7.37 -11.59
N PHE A 201 -14.83 8.29 -12.36
CA PHE A 201 -15.22 9.60 -11.83
C PHE A 201 -16.41 9.50 -10.87
N THR A 202 -16.42 10.41 -9.91
CA THR A 202 -17.51 10.68 -8.98
C THR A 202 -18.24 11.97 -9.39
N ASP A 203 -19.42 12.24 -8.80
CA ASP A 203 -20.27 13.38 -9.18
C ASP A 203 -19.63 14.76 -8.93
N ASN A 204 -18.62 14.84 -8.07
CA ASN A 204 -17.89 16.06 -7.78
C ASN A 204 -16.69 16.33 -8.68
N GLY A 205 -16.52 15.52 -9.74
CA GLY A 205 -15.44 15.65 -10.73
C GLY A 205 -14.10 15.00 -10.32
N TYR A 206 -13.98 14.51 -9.09
CA TYR A 206 -12.85 13.69 -8.67
C TYR A 206 -13.00 12.24 -9.15
N THR A 207 -11.89 11.50 -9.21
CA THR A 207 -11.94 10.05 -9.35
C THR A 207 -12.08 9.37 -7.98
N LYS A 208 -12.52 8.10 -7.96
CA LYS A 208 -12.52 7.32 -6.72
C LYS A 208 -11.12 7.19 -6.12
N GLU A 209 -10.08 7.11 -6.95
CA GLU A 209 -8.70 7.05 -6.47
C GLU A 209 -8.30 8.32 -5.70
N GLU A 210 -8.65 9.49 -6.23
CA GLU A 210 -8.43 10.78 -5.56
C GLU A 210 -9.18 10.87 -4.24
N MET A 211 -10.45 10.42 -4.21
CA MET A 211 -11.24 10.40 -2.98
C MET A 211 -10.72 9.40 -1.94
N LYS A 212 -10.08 8.29 -2.35
CA LYS A 212 -9.38 7.40 -1.41
C LYS A 212 -8.27 8.17 -0.68
N MET A 213 -7.43 8.91 -1.40
CA MET A 213 -6.37 9.71 -0.78
C MET A 213 -6.93 10.72 0.23
N VAL A 214 -8.03 11.40 -0.10
CA VAL A 214 -8.67 12.37 0.78
C VAL A 214 -9.18 11.70 2.07
N ASN A 215 -9.98 10.64 1.92
CA ASN A 215 -10.71 10.05 3.04
C ASN A 215 -9.81 9.15 3.91
N GLU A 216 -8.97 8.34 3.27
CA GLU A 216 -8.07 7.42 3.97
C GLU A 216 -7.01 8.19 4.78
N THR A 217 -6.47 9.30 4.25
CA THR A 217 -5.51 10.13 4.99
C THR A 217 -6.08 10.61 6.31
N LYS A 218 -7.29 11.16 6.32
CA LYS A 218 -7.97 11.62 7.55
C LYS A 218 -8.14 10.48 8.55
N LYS A 219 -8.64 9.34 8.09
CA LYS A 219 -8.89 8.17 8.93
C LYS A 219 -7.59 7.61 9.53
N ILE A 220 -6.51 7.50 8.75
CA ILE A 220 -5.21 6.99 9.22
C ILE A 220 -4.54 7.96 10.19
N MET A 221 -4.55 9.25 9.87
CA MET A 221 -3.93 10.30 10.67
C MET A 221 -4.76 10.67 11.92
N GLY A 222 -6.05 10.27 11.96
CA GLY A 222 -6.96 10.58 13.07
C GLY A 222 -7.29 12.07 13.18
N ASP A 223 -7.26 12.81 12.06
CA ASP A 223 -7.56 14.25 12.01
C ASP A 223 -8.41 14.61 10.79
N ASP A 224 -9.69 14.88 11.02
CA ASP A 224 -10.65 15.26 9.99
C ASP A 224 -10.45 16.69 9.48
N ASN A 225 -9.66 17.51 10.19
CA ASN A 225 -9.40 18.90 9.80
C ASN A 225 -8.38 19.04 8.67
N ILE A 226 -7.61 17.99 8.37
CA ILE A 226 -6.67 17.98 7.25
C ILE A 226 -7.43 18.18 5.95
N LYS A 227 -7.17 19.29 5.27
CA LYS A 227 -7.72 19.59 3.94
C LYS A 227 -6.81 18.98 2.89
N LEU A 228 -7.33 18.06 2.08
CA LEU A 228 -6.55 17.41 1.04
C LEU A 228 -7.27 17.47 -0.31
N THR A 229 -6.52 17.77 -1.36
CA THR A 229 -6.94 17.62 -2.76
C THR A 229 -5.89 16.83 -3.52
N ALA A 230 -6.33 15.94 -4.40
CA ALA A 230 -5.45 15.07 -5.16
C ALA A 230 -5.77 15.12 -6.65
N THR A 231 -4.75 14.97 -7.48
CA THR A 231 -4.86 14.65 -8.91
C THR A 231 -4.06 13.38 -9.16
N THR A 232 -4.72 12.33 -9.63
CA THR A 232 -4.05 11.04 -9.84
C THR A 232 -3.81 10.76 -11.31
N VAL A 233 -2.56 10.47 -11.65
CA VAL A 233 -2.10 10.32 -13.03
C VAL A 233 -1.44 8.95 -13.23
N ARG A 234 -1.85 8.21 -14.25
CA ARG A 234 -1.17 6.99 -14.69
C ARG A 234 -0.04 7.35 -15.66
N ILE A 235 1.15 6.79 -15.41
CA ILE A 235 2.35 7.01 -16.23
C ILE A 235 2.94 5.68 -16.71
N PRO A 236 3.72 5.67 -17.83
CA PRO A 236 4.23 4.46 -18.47
C PRO A 236 5.48 3.90 -17.78
N VAL A 237 5.40 3.64 -16.47
CA VAL A 237 6.49 3.04 -15.70
C VAL A 237 6.05 1.76 -15.01
N ILE A 238 7.00 0.89 -14.73
CA ILE A 238 6.83 -0.36 -13.98
C ILE A 238 7.58 -0.20 -12.66
N GLY A 239 6.88 -0.45 -11.55
CA GLY A 239 7.43 -0.37 -10.19
C GLY A 239 7.56 1.07 -9.67
N GLY A 240 6.93 1.32 -8.54
CA GLY A 240 6.97 2.59 -7.84
C GLY A 240 5.94 3.64 -8.30
N HIS A 241 5.31 4.25 -7.32
CA HIS A 241 4.50 5.46 -7.48
C HIS A 241 5.29 6.65 -6.99
N SER A 242 5.17 7.78 -7.67
CA SER A 242 5.76 9.04 -7.25
C SER A 242 4.68 10.05 -6.93
N GLU A 243 4.98 11.00 -6.04
CA GLU A 243 4.04 12.03 -5.63
C GLU A 243 4.75 13.37 -5.47
N SER A 244 4.19 14.41 -6.09
CA SER A 244 4.52 15.80 -5.80
C SER A 244 3.56 16.29 -4.73
N VAL A 245 4.08 16.62 -3.55
CA VAL A 245 3.27 16.99 -2.39
C VAL A 245 3.62 18.40 -1.94
N ASN A 246 2.59 19.25 -1.84
CA ASN A 246 2.66 20.59 -1.26
C ASN A 246 1.87 20.58 0.05
N ILE A 247 2.51 20.99 1.14
CA ILE A 247 2.00 20.82 2.50
C ILE A 247 2.03 22.16 3.23
N GLU A 248 0.85 22.68 3.58
CA GLU A 248 0.70 23.83 4.47
C GLU A 248 0.57 23.36 5.93
N PHE A 249 1.32 23.99 6.82
CA PHE A 249 1.29 23.74 8.26
C PHE A 249 0.57 24.84 9.03
N GLU A 250 0.09 24.52 10.23
CA GLU A 250 -0.39 25.53 11.18
C GLU A 250 0.77 26.27 11.84
N ASN A 251 1.84 25.55 12.18
CA ASN A 251 3.01 26.06 12.88
C ASN A 251 4.17 26.35 11.91
N GLU A 252 5.04 27.27 12.29
CA GLU A 252 6.30 27.51 11.59
C GLU A 252 7.21 26.28 11.65
N PHE A 253 8.07 26.14 10.65
CA PHE A 253 9.05 25.07 10.59
C PHE A 253 10.43 25.60 10.15
N GLU A 254 11.47 24.92 10.60
CA GLU A 254 12.81 25.14 10.08
C GLU A 254 13.18 24.01 9.12
N LEU A 255 13.69 24.37 7.94
CA LEU A 255 13.97 23.39 6.87
C LEU A 255 14.95 22.31 7.31
N ASN A 256 16.00 22.68 8.05
CA ASN A 256 16.98 21.74 8.59
C ASN A 256 16.34 20.71 9.55
N GLU A 257 15.35 21.14 10.36
CA GLU A 257 14.62 20.23 11.24
C GLU A 257 13.76 19.25 10.46
N VAL A 258 13.19 19.67 9.32
CA VAL A 258 12.46 18.77 8.42
C VAL A 258 13.39 17.70 7.84
N PHE A 259 14.59 18.06 7.39
CA PHE A 259 15.59 17.09 6.91
C PHE A 259 15.97 16.08 7.99
N GLU A 260 16.28 16.54 9.20
CA GLU A 260 16.63 15.64 10.31
C GLU A 260 15.44 14.74 10.71
N LEU A 261 14.23 15.26 10.67
CA LEU A 261 13.02 14.51 10.96
C LEU A 261 12.80 13.39 9.92
N MET A 262 12.93 13.70 8.63
CA MET A 262 12.81 12.67 7.57
C MET A 262 13.91 11.61 7.67
N LYS A 263 15.13 12.02 7.96
CA LYS A 263 16.29 11.14 8.10
C LYS A 263 16.17 10.19 9.30
N SER A 264 15.56 10.64 10.38
CA SER A 264 15.41 9.85 11.63
C SER A 264 14.11 9.02 11.68
N THR A 265 13.18 9.21 10.75
CA THR A 265 11.91 8.48 10.73
C THR A 265 12.08 7.08 10.17
N GLU A 266 11.68 6.07 10.94
CA GLU A 266 11.69 4.67 10.51
C GLU A 266 10.81 4.47 9.26
N GLY A 267 11.30 3.69 8.32
CA GLY A 267 10.63 3.42 7.04
C GLY A 267 10.85 4.48 5.96
N ILE A 268 11.51 5.60 6.28
CA ILE A 268 11.88 6.65 5.33
C ILE A 268 13.37 6.56 4.97
N ILE A 269 13.68 6.72 3.69
CA ILE A 269 15.02 6.99 3.18
C ILE A 269 15.01 8.37 2.55
N LEU A 270 15.85 9.27 3.10
CA LEU A 270 16.06 10.60 2.54
C LEU A 270 17.09 10.53 1.39
N GLU A 271 16.66 10.87 0.18
CA GLU A 271 17.51 11.03 -1.01
C GLU A 271 17.33 12.46 -1.53
N ASP A 272 18.12 13.40 -1.03
CA ASP A 272 18.00 14.81 -1.38
C ASP A 272 19.36 15.51 -1.41
N ASP A 273 20.09 15.33 -2.52
CA ASP A 273 21.33 16.04 -2.80
C ASP A 273 21.20 16.76 -4.14
N VAL A 274 20.84 18.04 -4.06
CA VAL A 274 20.60 18.87 -5.25
C VAL A 274 21.88 19.14 -6.05
N ILE A 275 23.06 19.13 -5.39
CA ILE A 275 24.34 19.39 -6.02
C ILE A 275 24.70 18.23 -6.94
N ASN A 276 24.50 17.01 -6.47
CA ASN A 276 24.83 15.80 -7.22
C ASN A 276 23.63 15.23 -7.98
N SER A 277 22.50 15.95 -8.04
CA SER A 277 21.26 15.52 -8.70
C SER A 277 20.73 14.17 -8.18
N ILE A 278 20.83 13.93 -6.87
CA ILE A 278 20.28 12.74 -6.20
C ILE A 278 18.91 13.06 -5.66
N TYR A 279 17.92 12.30 -6.10
CA TYR A 279 16.53 12.38 -5.70
C TYR A 279 15.80 11.06 -5.94
N PRO A 280 14.67 10.79 -5.26
CA PRO A 280 13.94 9.55 -5.42
C PRO A 280 13.34 9.38 -6.83
N MET A 281 13.46 8.17 -7.36
CA MET A 281 12.85 7.78 -8.65
C MET A 281 12.21 6.40 -8.55
N PRO A 282 11.16 6.11 -9.34
CA PRO A 282 10.51 4.79 -9.33
C PRO A 282 11.48 3.63 -9.52
N MET A 283 12.46 3.78 -10.44
CA MET A 283 13.47 2.75 -10.71
C MET A 283 14.38 2.44 -9.49
N HIS A 284 14.62 3.43 -8.63
CA HIS A 284 15.42 3.25 -7.41
C HIS A 284 14.58 2.64 -6.26
N ALA A 285 13.30 2.98 -6.19
CA ALA A 285 12.37 2.46 -5.18
C ALA A 285 11.86 1.04 -5.50
N HIS A 286 11.96 0.62 -6.77
CA HIS A 286 11.46 -0.69 -7.22
C HIS A 286 12.09 -1.83 -6.41
N ASN A 287 11.26 -2.75 -5.93
CA ASN A 287 11.60 -3.87 -5.05
C ASN A 287 12.22 -3.49 -3.70
N LYS A 288 12.00 -2.26 -3.22
CA LYS A 288 12.41 -1.83 -1.87
C LYS A 288 11.20 -1.52 -1.00
N ASP A 289 11.33 -1.74 0.32
CA ASP A 289 10.24 -1.55 1.28
C ASP A 289 10.15 -0.12 1.83
N ALA A 290 11.16 0.72 1.60
CA ALA A 290 11.18 2.07 2.12
C ALA A 290 10.29 3.04 1.34
N VAL A 291 9.90 4.11 2.01
CA VAL A 291 9.38 5.34 1.40
C VAL A 291 10.57 6.28 1.20
N PHE A 292 10.84 6.63 -0.05
CA PHE A 292 11.92 7.55 -0.40
C PHE A 292 11.39 8.97 -0.47
N VAL A 293 12.06 9.90 0.20
CA VAL A 293 11.67 11.32 0.26
C VAL A 293 12.83 12.17 -0.22
N GLY A 294 12.54 13.19 -1.01
CA GLY A 294 13.52 14.15 -1.48
C GLY A 294 12.87 15.40 -2.08
N ARG A 295 13.68 16.26 -2.70
CA ARG A 295 13.25 17.53 -3.27
C ARG A 295 12.52 18.40 -2.24
N ILE A 296 12.97 18.33 -0.97
CA ILE A 296 12.42 19.08 0.16
C ILE A 296 12.83 20.53 0.03
N ARG A 297 11.85 21.44 0.01
CA ARG A 297 12.10 22.87 -0.10
C ARG A 297 10.89 23.66 0.39
N ARG A 298 11.13 24.90 0.84
CA ARG A 298 10.03 25.83 1.13
C ARG A 298 9.25 26.15 -0.15
N ASP A 299 7.97 26.39 -0.01
CA ASP A 299 7.16 27.01 -1.05
C ASP A 299 7.23 28.53 -0.84
N GLU A 300 7.91 29.23 -1.75
CA GLU A 300 8.10 30.68 -1.64
C GLU A 300 6.84 31.49 -2.00
N SER A 301 5.81 30.81 -2.53
CA SER A 301 4.54 31.44 -2.90
C SER A 301 3.52 31.47 -1.76
N GLN A 302 3.78 30.73 -0.66
CA GLN A 302 2.86 30.62 0.47
C GLN A 302 3.62 30.35 1.77
N ASP A 303 3.27 31.11 2.82
CA ASP A 303 3.85 30.96 4.15
C ASP A 303 3.58 29.57 4.72
N LYS A 304 4.49 29.10 5.58
CA LYS A 304 4.39 27.81 6.30
C LYS A 304 4.17 26.60 5.40
N THR A 305 4.63 26.69 4.16
CA THR A 305 4.37 25.66 3.15
C THR A 305 5.64 25.01 2.65
N LEU A 306 5.59 23.70 2.51
CA LEU A 306 6.68 22.82 2.11
C LEU A 306 6.32 22.07 0.84
N ASN A 307 7.27 21.95 -0.07
CA ASN A 307 7.18 21.00 -1.20
C ASN A 307 8.11 19.82 -0.95
N MET A 308 7.64 18.61 -1.29
CA MET A 308 8.46 17.40 -1.28
C MET A 308 8.08 16.44 -2.41
N TRP A 309 8.98 15.52 -2.70
CA TRP A 309 8.79 14.44 -3.64
C TRP A 309 8.91 13.11 -2.91
N ILE A 310 7.89 12.24 -3.06
CA ILE A 310 7.79 10.96 -2.36
C ILE A 310 7.71 9.85 -3.40
N VAL A 311 8.48 8.79 -3.20
CA VAL A 311 8.45 7.61 -4.07
C VAL A 311 8.47 6.33 -3.24
N SER A 312 7.63 5.35 -3.60
CA SER A 312 7.68 4.03 -2.99
C SER A 312 7.23 2.95 -3.97
N ASP A 313 7.66 1.71 -3.78
CA ASP A 313 7.15 0.58 -4.55
C ASP A 313 5.71 0.28 -4.11
N ASN A 314 4.77 0.46 -5.06
CA ASN A 314 3.34 0.32 -4.82
C ASN A 314 2.90 -1.13 -4.54
N LEU A 315 3.67 -2.13 -4.97
CA LEU A 315 3.40 -3.53 -4.68
C LEU A 315 4.00 -3.96 -3.34
N ARG A 316 5.08 -3.27 -2.89
CA ARG A 316 5.74 -3.55 -1.61
C ARG A 316 5.16 -2.70 -0.49
N LYS A 317 5.79 -1.58 -0.11
CA LYS A 317 5.27 -0.72 0.98
C LYS A 317 3.85 -0.27 0.71
N GLY A 318 3.52 0.06 -0.53
CA GLY A 318 2.16 0.43 -0.94
C GLY A 318 1.10 -0.68 -0.80
N SER A 319 1.48 -1.93 -0.54
CA SER A 319 0.55 -3.06 -0.51
C SER A 319 1.06 -4.22 0.36
N ALA A 320 1.85 -5.14 -0.22
CA ALA A 320 2.25 -6.41 0.39
C ALA A 320 3.04 -6.20 1.68
N THR A 321 4.04 -5.32 1.68
CA THR A 321 4.87 -5.07 2.86
C THR A 321 4.06 -4.47 4.00
N ASN A 322 3.17 -3.50 3.73
CA ASN A 322 2.32 -2.93 4.76
C ASN A 322 1.38 -4.00 5.37
N ALA A 323 0.80 -4.88 4.55
CA ALA A 323 -0.03 -5.99 5.04
C ALA A 323 0.75 -7.00 5.89
N VAL A 324 1.99 -7.34 5.47
CA VAL A 324 2.86 -8.23 6.25
C VAL A 324 3.31 -7.56 7.56
N GLN A 325 3.64 -6.27 7.55
CA GLN A 325 3.96 -5.50 8.77
C GLN A 325 2.78 -5.45 9.75
N ILE A 326 1.53 -5.34 9.27
CA ILE A 326 0.34 -5.48 10.13
C ILE A 326 0.33 -6.88 10.77
N ALA A 327 0.57 -7.94 10.01
CA ALA A 327 0.63 -9.30 10.53
C ALA A 327 1.76 -9.49 11.56
N GLU A 328 2.93 -8.91 11.33
CA GLU A 328 4.06 -8.89 12.28
C GLU A 328 3.68 -8.18 13.58
N TYR A 329 3.01 -7.04 13.48
CA TYR A 329 2.53 -6.32 14.66
C TYR A 329 1.53 -7.14 15.48
N LEU A 330 0.55 -7.76 14.82
CA LEU A 330 -0.43 -8.63 15.49
C LEU A 330 0.24 -9.77 16.24
N LEU A 331 1.24 -10.39 15.61
CA LEU A 331 2.01 -11.46 16.23
C LEU A 331 2.85 -10.97 17.42
N ALA A 332 3.56 -9.84 17.25
CA ALA A 332 4.40 -9.26 18.28
C ALA A 332 3.61 -8.83 19.53
N GLN A 333 2.37 -8.39 19.35
CA GLN A 333 1.48 -7.96 20.41
C GLN A 333 0.55 -9.08 20.93
N ASN A 334 0.69 -10.32 20.44
CA ASN A 334 -0.17 -11.48 20.78
C ASN A 334 -1.66 -11.18 20.57
N LEU A 335 -2.00 -10.53 19.46
CA LEU A 335 -3.38 -10.18 19.08
C LEU A 335 -4.07 -11.24 18.20
N VAL A 336 -3.35 -12.27 17.80
CA VAL A 336 -3.83 -13.41 17.00
C VAL A 336 -3.52 -14.73 17.69
#